data_1e530d87132937c2099461f98d9f3543
#
_entry.id   1e530d87132937c2099461f98d9f3543
#
_cell.length_a   1.000
_cell.length_b   1.000
_cell.length_c   1.000
_cell.angle_alpha   90.00
_cell.angle_beta   90.00
_cell.angle_gamma   90.00
#
_symmetry.space_group_name_H-M   'P 1'
#
loop_
_entity.id
_entity.type
_entity.pdbx_description
1 polymer ?
#
loop_
_entity_poly.entity_id
_entity_poly.type
_entity_poly.pdbx_seq_one_letter_code
_entity_poly.pdbx_strand_id
1 'polypeptide(L)'
;MSLNRDEFFEKYLIEEEYFENTGLDWNELVAIYDDYSNIVPKLEIDSQHIVLKLIDAESVHSVRKRVKNPEHLLEKIIRKGKKYVELGINRTNYKRIVTDLIGIRVLHLFKDDWLAIHEEIMHLWEVKETPQVNIRKGDNDGVDFEKMVEEAGCELIVRKYGYRSVHYLIGTP
;
A
#
# COMPACT_ATOMS: atom_id res chain seq x y z
N MET A 1 -16.18 20.69 -6.63
CA MET A 1 -16.83 20.06 -7.81
C MET A 1 -17.27 18.67 -7.38
N SER A 2 -18.53 18.32 -7.57
CA SER A 2 -18.99 16.96 -7.31
C SER A 2 -18.44 16.02 -8.39
N LEU A 3 -17.99 14.83 -8.00
CA LEU A 3 -17.52 13.81 -8.93
C LEU A 3 -18.66 13.39 -9.86
N ASN A 4 -18.50 13.56 -11.18
CA ASN A 4 -19.48 13.15 -12.17
C ASN A 4 -19.30 11.64 -12.46
N ARG A 5 -20.40 10.87 -12.34
CA ARG A 5 -20.37 9.42 -12.52
C ARG A 5 -20.03 9.01 -13.95
N ASP A 6 -20.70 9.62 -14.93
CA ASP A 6 -20.54 9.24 -16.33
C ASP A 6 -19.11 9.55 -16.82
N GLU A 7 -18.59 10.73 -16.50
CA GLU A 7 -17.21 11.11 -16.80
C GLU A 7 -16.20 10.17 -16.12
N PHE A 8 -16.47 9.77 -14.89
CA PHE A 8 -15.62 8.84 -14.16
C PHE A 8 -15.63 7.44 -14.80
N PHE A 9 -16.80 6.93 -15.16
CA PHE A 9 -16.95 5.61 -15.79
C PHE A 9 -16.27 5.57 -17.16
N GLU A 10 -16.46 6.62 -17.97
CA GLU A 10 -15.77 6.75 -19.27
C GLU A 10 -14.24 6.78 -19.08
N LYS A 11 -13.73 7.61 -18.17
CA LYS A 11 -12.30 7.77 -17.89
C LYS A 11 -11.61 6.47 -17.46
N TYR A 12 -12.29 5.65 -16.66
CA TYR A 12 -11.74 4.42 -16.10
C TYR A 12 -12.23 3.16 -16.80
N LEU A 13 -12.95 3.31 -17.91
CA LEU A 13 -13.50 2.21 -18.71
C LEU A 13 -14.34 1.23 -17.87
N ILE A 14 -15.19 1.78 -16.98
CA ILE A 14 -16.05 1.00 -16.11
C ILE A 14 -17.39 0.82 -16.82
N GLU A 15 -17.78 -0.41 -17.11
CA GLU A 15 -19.08 -0.75 -17.66
C GLU A 15 -20.16 -0.69 -16.59
N GLU A 16 -21.32 -0.16 -16.92
CA GLU A 16 -22.45 -0.01 -15.98
C GLU A 16 -22.87 -1.35 -15.37
N GLU A 17 -23.01 -2.37 -16.19
CA GLU A 17 -23.34 -3.73 -15.74
C GLU A 17 -22.31 -4.30 -14.78
N TYR A 18 -21.00 -4.01 -15.04
CA TYR A 18 -19.94 -4.42 -14.13
C TYR A 18 -20.08 -3.76 -12.75
N PHE A 19 -20.34 -2.44 -12.74
CA PHE A 19 -20.53 -1.69 -11.50
C PHE A 19 -21.72 -2.19 -10.70
N GLU A 20 -22.89 -2.35 -11.34
CA GLU A 20 -24.10 -2.88 -10.71
C GLU A 20 -23.86 -4.25 -10.07
N ASN A 21 -23.12 -5.12 -10.74
CA ASN A 21 -22.76 -6.45 -10.24
C ASN A 21 -21.80 -6.44 -9.05
N THR A 22 -21.16 -5.31 -8.72
CA THR A 22 -20.33 -5.18 -7.51
C THR A 22 -21.18 -5.07 -6.25
N GLY A 23 -22.38 -4.50 -6.33
CA GLY A 23 -23.23 -4.17 -5.18
C GLY A 23 -22.80 -2.93 -4.41
N LEU A 24 -21.88 -2.10 -4.98
CA LEU A 24 -21.44 -0.83 -4.40
C LEU A 24 -22.48 0.27 -4.63
N ASP A 25 -22.64 1.17 -3.65
CA ASP A 25 -23.45 2.38 -3.80
C ASP A 25 -22.57 3.56 -4.27
N TRP A 26 -22.96 4.16 -5.40
CA TRP A 26 -22.25 5.33 -5.95
C TRP A 26 -22.22 6.53 -4.99
N ASN A 27 -23.30 6.80 -4.26
CA ASN A 27 -23.36 7.91 -3.32
C ASN A 27 -22.37 7.70 -2.17
N GLU A 28 -22.21 6.47 -1.71
CA GLU A 28 -21.20 6.14 -0.69
C GLU A 28 -19.77 6.30 -1.24
N LEU A 29 -19.53 5.95 -2.50
CA LEU A 29 -18.25 6.18 -3.16
C LEU A 29 -17.93 7.67 -3.28
N VAL A 30 -18.90 8.51 -3.63
CA VAL A 30 -18.75 9.97 -3.66
C VAL A 30 -18.42 10.50 -2.26
N ALA A 31 -19.10 10.01 -1.22
CA ALA A 31 -18.82 10.38 0.16
C ALA A 31 -17.40 9.99 0.61
N ILE A 32 -16.90 8.82 0.16
CA ILE A 32 -15.51 8.39 0.37
C ILE A 32 -14.56 9.33 -0.38
N TYR A 33 -14.85 9.65 -1.63
CA TYR A 33 -14.03 10.55 -2.46
C TYR A 33 -13.84 11.92 -1.81
N ASP A 34 -14.93 12.52 -1.35
CA ASP A 34 -14.92 13.85 -0.73
C ASP A 34 -14.16 13.83 0.59
N ASP A 35 -14.41 12.85 1.47
CA ASP A 35 -13.68 12.70 2.72
C ASP A 35 -12.18 12.47 2.49
N TYR A 36 -11.84 11.59 1.53
CA TYR A 36 -10.45 11.30 1.20
C TYR A 36 -9.74 12.51 0.59
N SER A 37 -10.38 13.23 -0.33
CA SER A 37 -9.82 14.42 -0.96
C SER A 37 -9.47 15.50 0.08
N ASN A 38 -10.27 15.63 1.12
CA ASN A 38 -10.03 16.58 2.21
C ASN A 38 -8.81 16.19 3.08
N ILE A 39 -8.47 14.91 3.18
CA ILE A 39 -7.34 14.45 4.00
C ILE A 39 -6.04 14.28 3.21
N VAL A 40 -6.07 14.29 1.87
CA VAL A 40 -4.86 14.15 1.02
C VAL A 40 -3.75 15.12 1.43
N PRO A 41 -3.98 16.42 1.70
CA PRO A 41 -2.93 17.33 2.13
C PRO A 41 -2.24 16.87 3.44
N LYS A 42 -3.01 16.33 4.38
CA LYS A 42 -2.44 15.75 5.61
C LYS A 42 -1.59 14.52 5.31
N LEU A 43 -2.09 13.61 4.49
CA LEU A 43 -1.35 12.40 4.10
C LEU A 43 -0.05 12.73 3.36
N GLU A 44 -0.01 13.82 2.58
CA GLU A 44 1.22 14.31 1.95
C GLU A 44 2.25 14.75 2.99
N ILE A 45 1.84 15.45 4.05
CA ILE A 45 2.70 15.84 5.17
C ILE A 45 3.19 14.60 5.92
N ASP A 46 2.28 13.69 6.27
CA ASP A 46 2.61 12.46 7.00
C ASP A 46 3.61 11.60 6.19
N SER A 47 3.39 11.48 4.87
CA SER A 47 4.31 10.76 3.98
C SER A 47 5.69 11.42 3.90
N GLN A 48 5.77 12.76 3.95
CA GLN A 48 7.04 13.48 3.98
C GLN A 48 7.81 13.23 5.28
N HIS A 49 7.12 13.18 6.42
CA HIS A 49 7.74 12.84 7.70
C HIS A 49 8.34 11.41 7.70
N ILE A 50 7.65 10.45 7.07
CA ILE A 50 8.18 9.09 6.92
C ILE A 50 9.46 9.11 6.06
N VAL A 51 9.44 9.84 4.93
CA VAL A 51 10.63 9.98 4.07
C VAL A 51 11.82 10.56 4.83
N LEU A 52 11.60 11.64 5.60
CA LEU A 52 12.67 12.29 6.37
C LEU A 52 13.29 11.37 7.42
N LYS A 53 12.52 10.48 8.02
CA LYS A 53 13.03 9.50 8.98
C LYS A 53 13.85 8.38 8.32
N LEU A 54 13.53 8.01 7.08
CA LEU A 54 14.17 6.89 6.39
C LEU A 54 15.37 7.31 5.54
N ILE A 55 15.40 8.55 5.02
CA ILE A 55 16.41 8.98 4.04
C ILE A 55 17.82 9.02 4.63
N ASP A 56 17.93 9.27 5.94
CA ASP A 56 19.20 9.39 6.66
C ASP A 56 19.71 8.04 7.22
N ALA A 57 18.96 6.95 7.05
CA ALA A 57 19.39 5.63 7.47
C ALA A 57 20.57 5.14 6.59
N GLU A 58 21.62 4.60 7.22
CA GLU A 58 22.91 4.29 6.58
C GLU A 58 22.80 3.40 5.33
N SER A 59 21.90 2.43 5.34
CA SER A 59 21.70 1.48 4.22
C SER A 59 20.69 1.95 3.17
N VAL A 60 20.17 3.17 3.29
CA VAL A 60 19.15 3.70 2.36
C VAL A 60 19.81 4.49 1.24
N HIS A 61 19.62 4.05 -0.01
CA HIS A 61 20.08 4.78 -1.18
C HIS A 61 19.10 5.88 -1.60
N SER A 62 17.80 5.58 -1.63
CA SER A 62 16.78 6.58 -1.95
C SER A 62 15.42 6.18 -1.39
N VAL A 63 14.59 7.20 -1.13
CA VAL A 63 13.21 7.01 -0.69
C VAL A 63 12.27 7.75 -1.65
N ARG A 64 11.20 7.07 -2.07
CA ARG A 64 10.11 7.67 -2.85
C ARG A 64 8.81 7.50 -2.12
N LYS A 65 7.99 8.54 -2.16
CA LYS A 65 6.64 8.52 -1.60
C LYS A 65 5.57 8.69 -2.67
N ARG A 66 4.40 8.20 -2.38
CA ARG A 66 3.19 8.41 -3.17
C ARG A 66 1.98 8.39 -2.24
N VAL A 67 1.18 9.44 -2.29
CA VAL A 67 -0.18 9.43 -1.76
C VAL A 67 -1.12 9.01 -2.89
N LYS A 68 -2.07 8.14 -2.58
CA LYS A 68 -3.01 7.64 -3.59
C LYS A 68 -3.91 8.76 -4.08
N ASN A 69 -4.07 8.86 -5.39
CA ASN A 69 -5.02 9.82 -5.98
C ASN A 69 -6.46 9.42 -5.60
N PRO A 70 -7.35 10.39 -5.27
CA PRO A 70 -8.73 10.11 -4.89
C PRO A 70 -9.52 9.28 -5.90
N GLU A 71 -9.41 9.59 -7.18
CA GLU A 71 -10.09 8.82 -8.22
C GLU A 71 -9.52 7.40 -8.34
N HIS A 72 -8.19 7.22 -8.23
CA HIS A 72 -7.58 5.89 -8.23
C HIS A 72 -7.95 5.07 -6.98
N LEU A 73 -8.30 5.74 -5.86
CA LEU A 73 -8.88 5.06 -4.71
C LEU A 73 -10.24 4.45 -5.07
N LEU A 74 -11.12 5.25 -5.70
CA LEU A 74 -12.44 4.77 -6.12
C LEU A 74 -12.35 3.68 -7.19
N GLU A 75 -11.51 3.87 -8.21
CA GLU A 75 -11.26 2.84 -9.24
C GLU A 75 -10.85 1.51 -8.59
N LYS A 76 -9.95 1.55 -7.62
CA LYS A 76 -9.52 0.35 -6.88
C LYS A 76 -10.68 -0.28 -6.11
N ILE A 77 -11.51 0.53 -5.45
CA ILE A 77 -12.68 0.03 -4.71
C ILE A 77 -13.65 -0.65 -5.66
N ILE A 78 -13.95 -0.04 -6.79
CA ILE A 78 -14.86 -0.62 -7.81
C ILE A 78 -14.28 -1.91 -8.38
N ARG A 79 -13.03 -1.90 -8.82
CA ARG A 79 -12.35 -3.07 -9.40
C ARG A 79 -12.28 -4.28 -8.45
N LYS A 80 -12.26 -4.04 -7.15
CA LYS A 80 -12.31 -5.08 -6.10
C LYS A 80 -13.66 -5.14 -5.38
N GLY A 81 -14.73 -4.71 -6.04
CA GLY A 81 -16.04 -4.44 -5.47
C GLY A 81 -16.56 -5.53 -4.54
N LYS A 82 -16.59 -6.79 -5.00
CA LYS A 82 -17.05 -7.92 -4.16
C LYS A 82 -16.35 -7.98 -2.80
N LYS A 83 -15.02 -7.89 -2.79
CA LYS A 83 -14.23 -7.90 -1.56
C LYS A 83 -14.62 -6.75 -0.63
N TYR A 84 -14.77 -5.56 -1.17
CA TYR A 84 -15.03 -4.38 -0.35
C TYR A 84 -16.49 -4.29 0.13
N VAL A 85 -17.43 -4.81 -0.65
CA VAL A 85 -18.84 -4.98 -0.21
C VAL A 85 -18.92 -5.97 0.95
N GLU A 86 -18.25 -7.11 0.85
CA GLU A 86 -18.16 -8.10 1.95
C GLU A 86 -17.59 -7.50 3.24
N LEU A 87 -16.64 -6.56 3.12
CA LEU A 87 -16.07 -5.83 4.25
C LEU A 87 -16.93 -4.65 4.73
N GLY A 88 -18.06 -4.39 4.10
CA GLY A 88 -18.97 -3.29 4.42
C GLY A 88 -18.32 -1.92 4.28
N ILE A 89 -17.53 -1.71 3.21
CA ILE A 89 -16.80 -0.45 3.01
C ILE A 89 -17.75 0.75 2.96
N ASN A 90 -17.39 1.80 3.69
CA ASN A 90 -18.14 3.04 3.74
C ASN A 90 -17.22 4.21 4.14
N ARG A 91 -17.75 5.44 4.12
CA ARG A 91 -17.02 6.68 4.49
C ARG A 91 -16.32 6.61 5.85
N THR A 92 -16.88 5.88 6.82
CA THR A 92 -16.34 5.85 8.19
C THR A 92 -15.20 4.85 8.40
N ASN A 93 -15.10 3.82 7.52
CA ASN A 93 -14.17 2.71 7.70
C ASN A 93 -13.15 2.49 6.56
N TYR A 94 -13.30 3.17 5.41
CA TYR A 94 -12.44 2.92 4.23
C TYR A 94 -10.95 3.11 4.54
N LYS A 95 -10.57 4.03 5.44
CA LYS A 95 -9.17 4.29 5.84
C LYS A 95 -8.54 3.07 6.51
N ARG A 96 -9.33 2.28 7.22
CA ARG A 96 -8.89 1.04 7.87
C ARG A 96 -8.85 -0.13 6.88
N ILE A 97 -9.80 -0.15 5.95
CA ILE A 97 -9.95 -1.25 4.97
C ILE A 97 -8.94 -1.13 3.82
N VAL A 98 -8.68 0.10 3.36
CA VAL A 98 -7.73 0.36 2.27
C VAL A 98 -6.39 0.78 2.85
N THR A 99 -5.46 -0.16 2.92
CA THR A 99 -4.17 -0.01 3.63
C THR A 99 -3.07 0.66 2.81
N ASP A 100 -3.29 1.00 1.53
CA ASP A 100 -2.30 1.58 0.62
C ASP A 100 -2.59 3.04 0.23
N LEU A 101 -3.10 3.84 1.19
CA LEU A 101 -3.37 5.27 0.99
C LEU A 101 -2.08 6.08 0.86
N ILE A 102 -1.04 5.69 1.60
CA ILE A 102 0.34 6.15 1.44
C ILE A 102 1.19 4.96 1.01
N GLY A 103 2.02 5.14 0.01
CA GLY A 103 3.03 4.18 -0.41
C GLY A 103 4.43 4.81 -0.26
N ILE A 104 5.30 4.14 0.47
CA ILE A 104 6.71 4.49 0.59
C ILE A 104 7.53 3.39 -0.06
N ARG A 105 8.50 3.76 -0.87
CA ARG A 105 9.46 2.85 -1.47
C ARG A 105 10.85 3.26 -1.09
N VAL A 106 11.54 2.37 -0.39
CA VAL A 106 12.96 2.49 -0.06
C VAL A 106 13.76 1.64 -1.04
N LEU A 107 14.83 2.20 -1.57
CA LEU A 107 15.79 1.49 -2.40
C LEU A 107 17.12 1.43 -1.65
N HIS A 108 17.78 0.29 -1.73
CA HIS A 108 19.13 0.03 -1.23
C HIS A 108 20.00 -0.57 -2.34
N LEU A 109 21.31 -0.51 -2.20
CA LEU A 109 22.25 -0.92 -3.25
C LEU A 109 22.70 -2.38 -3.10
N PHE A 110 22.92 -2.82 -1.86
CA PHE A 110 23.42 -4.15 -1.60
C PHE A 110 22.33 -5.06 -1.05
N LYS A 111 22.43 -6.34 -1.39
CA LYS A 111 21.43 -7.34 -1.04
C LYS A 111 21.20 -7.42 0.48
N ASP A 112 22.23 -7.28 1.27
CA ASP A 112 22.16 -7.47 2.72
C ASP A 112 21.72 -6.22 3.49
N ASP A 113 21.69 -5.06 2.84
CA ASP A 113 21.23 -3.78 3.43
C ASP A 113 19.78 -3.82 3.96
N TRP A 114 18.96 -4.73 3.45
CA TRP A 114 17.56 -4.82 3.83
C TRP A 114 17.36 -5.07 5.33
N LEU A 115 18.31 -5.80 5.97
CA LEU A 115 18.18 -6.14 7.39
C LEU A 115 18.32 -4.89 8.27
N ALA A 116 19.31 -4.03 8.00
CA ALA A 116 19.48 -2.77 8.72
C ALA A 116 18.26 -1.84 8.53
N ILE A 117 17.72 -1.80 7.29
CA ILE A 117 16.48 -1.05 7.01
C ILE A 117 15.27 -1.66 7.75
N HIS A 118 15.20 -2.99 7.83
CA HIS A 118 14.17 -3.71 8.59
C HIS A 118 14.20 -3.32 10.06
N GLU A 119 15.38 -3.39 10.70
CA GLU A 119 15.57 -3.03 12.10
C GLU A 119 15.13 -1.58 12.37
N GLU A 120 15.49 -0.66 11.49
CA GLU A 120 15.10 0.75 11.60
C GLU A 120 13.58 0.92 11.47
N ILE A 121 12.92 0.23 10.53
CA ILE A 121 11.46 0.28 10.39
C ILE A 121 10.76 -0.28 11.65
N MET A 122 11.25 -1.41 12.17
CA MET A 122 10.71 -2.04 13.37
C MET A 122 10.90 -1.18 14.63
N HIS A 123 11.98 -0.37 14.68
CA HIS A 123 12.24 0.57 15.75
C HIS A 123 11.34 1.83 15.67
N LEU A 124 11.12 2.37 14.47
CA LEU A 124 10.44 3.64 14.26
C LEU A 124 8.91 3.54 14.26
N TRP A 125 8.34 2.39 13.87
CA TRP A 125 6.89 2.26 13.70
C TRP A 125 6.34 0.95 14.26
N GLU A 126 5.06 1.01 14.63
CA GLU A 126 4.28 -0.20 14.87
C GLU A 126 3.96 -0.88 13.54
N VAL A 127 4.50 -2.08 13.33
CA VAL A 127 4.20 -2.91 12.17
C VAL A 127 2.93 -3.70 12.44
N LYS A 128 1.94 -3.58 11.55
CA LYS A 128 0.58 -4.12 11.75
C LYS A 128 0.39 -5.58 11.32
N GLU A 129 1.26 -6.05 10.45
CA GLU A 129 1.25 -7.42 9.92
C GLU A 129 2.68 -7.93 9.82
N THR A 130 2.87 -9.26 9.85
CA THR A 130 4.18 -9.87 9.64
C THR A 130 4.78 -9.38 8.31
N PRO A 131 6.00 -8.79 8.33
CA PRO A 131 6.64 -8.33 7.11
C PRO A 131 6.88 -9.47 6.11
N GLN A 132 6.67 -9.19 4.82
CA GLN A 132 6.79 -10.20 3.77
C GLN A 132 8.03 -9.96 2.91
N VAL A 133 8.98 -10.89 2.97
CA VAL A 133 10.16 -10.91 2.11
C VAL A 133 9.81 -11.66 0.83
N ASN A 134 9.65 -10.93 -0.27
CA ASN A 134 9.35 -11.51 -1.57
C ASN A 134 10.64 -11.77 -2.35
N ILE A 135 10.83 -13.00 -2.81
CA ILE A 135 11.91 -13.40 -3.73
C ILE A 135 11.32 -14.00 -5.00
N ARG A 136 12.10 -13.97 -6.08
CA ARG A 136 11.69 -14.59 -7.33
C ARG A 136 12.06 -16.08 -7.33
N LYS A 137 11.19 -16.92 -7.89
CA LYS A 137 11.49 -18.34 -8.10
C LYS A 137 12.77 -18.51 -8.93
N GLY A 138 13.73 -19.25 -8.40
CA GLY A 138 15.04 -19.48 -9.01
C GLY A 138 16.14 -18.54 -8.51
N ASP A 139 15.84 -17.52 -7.71
CA ASP A 139 16.87 -16.83 -6.94
C ASP A 139 17.42 -17.82 -5.91
N ASN A 140 18.71 -18.11 -6.00
CA ASN A 140 19.36 -19.05 -5.08
C ASN A 140 20.04 -18.26 -3.96
N ASP A 141 19.28 -18.01 -2.91
CA ASP A 141 19.77 -17.30 -1.72
C ASP A 141 20.36 -18.22 -0.64
N GLY A 142 20.13 -19.54 -0.81
CA GLY A 142 20.60 -20.57 0.11
C GLY A 142 19.79 -20.65 1.41
N VAL A 143 20.07 -21.68 2.18
CA VAL A 143 19.40 -21.97 3.48
C VAL A 143 19.68 -20.88 4.51
N ASP A 144 20.83 -20.25 4.45
CA ASP A 144 21.21 -19.18 5.39
C ASP A 144 20.33 -17.94 5.23
N PHE A 145 19.88 -17.61 4.02
CA PHE A 145 18.96 -16.50 3.79
C PHE A 145 17.56 -16.78 4.33
N GLU A 146 17.05 -17.99 4.13
CA GLU A 146 15.74 -18.39 4.67
C GLU A 146 15.74 -18.28 6.21
N LYS A 147 16.79 -18.77 6.83
CA LYS A 147 16.98 -18.69 8.28
C LYS A 147 17.09 -17.23 8.77
N MET A 148 17.82 -16.37 8.06
CA MET A 148 17.91 -14.95 8.38
C MET A 148 16.55 -14.26 8.32
N VAL A 149 15.73 -14.58 7.32
CA VAL A 149 14.36 -14.04 7.18
C VAL A 149 13.46 -14.46 8.34
N GLU A 150 13.56 -15.73 8.76
CA GLU A 150 12.81 -16.26 9.90
C GLU A 150 13.26 -15.63 11.22
N GLU A 151 14.57 -15.52 11.46
CA GLU A 151 15.14 -14.88 12.64
C GLU A 151 14.78 -13.39 12.74
N ALA A 152 14.62 -12.72 11.60
CA ALA A 152 14.12 -11.34 11.52
C ALA A 152 12.59 -11.23 11.77
N GLY A 153 11.89 -12.34 12.00
CA GLY A 153 10.44 -12.33 12.21
C GLY A 153 9.62 -12.01 10.96
N CYS A 154 10.18 -12.30 9.77
CA CYS A 154 9.54 -12.07 8.48
C CYS A 154 9.03 -13.36 7.86
N GLU A 155 8.05 -13.24 6.96
CA GLU A 155 7.53 -14.34 6.15
C GLU A 155 8.21 -14.34 4.77
N LEU A 156 8.81 -15.49 4.35
CA LEU A 156 9.39 -15.64 3.02
C LEU A 156 8.32 -16.04 2.00
N ILE A 157 8.15 -15.24 0.96
CA ILE A 157 7.20 -15.48 -0.13
C ILE A 157 7.93 -15.66 -1.45
N VAL A 158 7.83 -16.86 -2.03
CA VAL A 158 8.40 -17.14 -3.36
C VAL A 158 7.39 -16.78 -4.45
N ARG A 159 7.73 -15.79 -5.28
CA ARG A 159 6.90 -15.32 -6.41
C ARG A 159 7.39 -15.94 -7.72
N LYS A 160 6.45 -16.25 -8.61
CA LYS A 160 6.78 -16.74 -9.95
C LYS A 160 7.49 -15.66 -10.80
N TYR A 161 7.04 -14.41 -10.62
CA TYR A 161 7.54 -13.21 -11.31
C TYR A 161 7.69 -12.07 -10.32
N GLY A 162 8.46 -11.04 -10.69
CA GLY A 162 8.63 -9.83 -9.91
C GLY A 162 10.07 -9.57 -9.50
N TYR A 163 10.23 -8.60 -8.63
CA TYR A 163 11.51 -8.20 -8.04
C TYR A 163 11.56 -8.57 -6.57
N ARG A 164 12.75 -8.59 -6.01
CA ARG A 164 12.95 -8.79 -4.58
C ARG A 164 12.44 -7.56 -3.84
N SER A 165 11.72 -7.78 -2.76
CA SER A 165 11.20 -6.69 -1.93
C SER A 165 10.82 -7.18 -0.55
N VAL A 166 10.89 -6.30 0.43
CA VAL A 166 10.28 -6.52 1.74
C VAL A 166 9.10 -5.58 1.88
N HIS A 167 7.94 -6.13 2.20
CA HIS A 167 6.69 -5.37 2.34
C HIS A 167 6.33 -5.24 3.81
N TYR A 168 6.04 -4.02 4.21
CA TYR A 168 5.58 -3.66 5.55
C TYR A 168 4.21 -2.97 5.47
N LEU A 169 3.38 -3.22 6.47
CA LEU A 169 2.23 -2.40 6.77
C LEU A 169 2.48 -1.73 8.12
N ILE A 170 2.72 -0.41 8.09
CA ILE A 170 2.99 0.38 9.29
C ILE A 170 1.80 1.22 9.70
N GLY A 171 1.63 1.43 11.01
CA GLY A 171 0.70 2.43 11.53
C GLY A 171 1.28 3.83 11.38
N THR A 172 0.47 4.78 10.88
CA THR A 172 0.76 6.22 10.97
C THR A 172 0.04 6.80 12.18
N PRO A 173 0.62 7.80 12.85
CA PRO A 173 -0.02 8.49 13.98
C PRO A 173 -1.36 9.13 13.62
#